data_5e7c1f89558f40a7865f7a952e151139
#
_entry.id   5e7c1f89558f40a7865f7a952e151139
#
_cell.length_a   1.000
_cell.length_b   1.000
_cell.length_c   1.000
_cell.angle_alpha   90.00
_cell.angle_beta   90.00
_cell.angle_gamma   90.00
#
_symmetry.space_group_name_H-M   'P 1'
#
loop_
_entity.id
_entity.type
_entity.pdbx_description
1 polymer ?
#
loop_
_entity_poly.entity_id
_entity_poly.type
_entity_poly.pdbx_seq_one_letter_code
_entity_poly.pdbx_strand_id
1 'polypeptide(L)' 'MNRQEFLEKLRLLLGDLSEEEREEAIQYYEDYFADAGPEMEEQVIREL' A
#
# COMPACT_ATOMS: atom_id res chain seq x y z
N MET A 1 -9.43 -5.77 -6.97
CA MET A 1 -8.41 -5.72 -5.91
C MET A 1 -8.74 -4.60 -4.94
N ASN A 2 -8.68 -4.89 -3.65
CA ASN A 2 -8.96 -3.88 -2.63
C ASN A 2 -7.66 -3.44 -1.96
N ARG A 3 -7.76 -2.48 -1.03
CA ARG A 3 -6.61 -1.94 -0.34
C ARG A 3 -5.80 -3.01 0.39
N GLN A 4 -6.49 -3.91 1.07
CA GLN A 4 -5.83 -4.96 1.83
C GLN A 4 -5.01 -5.88 0.91
N GLU A 5 -5.58 -6.29 -0.20
CA GLU A 5 -4.88 -7.11 -1.17
C GLU A 5 -3.69 -6.39 -1.79
N PHE A 6 -3.86 -5.10 -2.06
CA PHE A 6 -2.77 -4.29 -2.59
C PHE A 6 -1.61 -4.23 -1.60
N LEU A 7 -1.90 -3.98 -0.33
CA LEU A 7 -0.87 -3.89 0.70
C LEU A 7 -0.17 -5.23 0.91
N GLU A 8 -0.90 -6.33 0.81
CA GLU A 8 -0.30 -7.66 0.92
C GLU A 8 0.67 -7.94 -0.24
N LYS A 9 0.27 -7.59 -1.45
CA LYS A 9 1.14 -7.75 -2.61
C LYS A 9 2.37 -6.85 -2.51
N LEU A 10 2.18 -5.62 -2.04
CA LEU A 10 3.27 -4.70 -1.84
C LEU A 10 4.26 -5.26 -0.82
N ARG A 11 3.76 -5.84 0.24
CA ARG A 11 4.59 -6.47 1.27
C ARG A 11 5.46 -7.59 0.69
N LEU A 12 4.89 -8.39 -0.21
CA LEU A 12 5.64 -9.43 -0.89
C LEU A 12 6.71 -8.88 -1.83
N LEU A 13 6.38 -7.82 -2.56
CA LEU A 13 7.33 -7.18 -3.47
C LEU A 13 8.49 -6.54 -2.71
N LEU A 14 8.24 -6.08 -1.50
CA LEU A 14 9.23 -5.44 -0.67
C LEU A 14 9.95 -6.43 0.25
N GLY A 15 9.83 -7.72 -0.02
CA GLY A 15 10.41 -8.75 0.82
C GLY A 15 11.92 -8.70 0.96
N ASP A 16 12.61 -8.07 -0.02
CA ASP A 16 14.06 -7.93 0.02
C ASP A 16 14.55 -6.80 0.93
N LEU A 17 13.63 -5.95 1.36
CA LEU A 17 13.97 -4.86 2.27
C LEU A 17 13.99 -5.34 3.71
N SER A 18 14.65 -4.58 4.57
CA SER A 18 14.59 -4.84 5.99
C SER A 18 13.16 -4.66 6.49
N GLU A 19 12.85 -5.26 7.62
CA GLU A 19 11.52 -5.16 8.20
C GLU A 19 11.12 -3.71 8.47
N GLU A 20 12.05 -2.91 8.97
CA GLU A 20 11.80 -1.49 9.22
C GLU A 20 11.47 -0.73 7.94
N GLU A 21 12.28 -0.93 6.90
CA GLU A 21 12.06 -0.24 5.63
C GLU A 21 10.74 -0.65 4.99
N ARG A 22 10.41 -1.94 5.08
CA ARG A 22 9.16 -2.45 4.55
C ARG A 22 7.97 -1.85 5.29
N GLU A 23 8.04 -1.78 6.60
CA GLU A 23 6.96 -1.21 7.40
C GLU A 23 6.77 0.28 7.12
N GLU A 24 7.84 1.01 6.90
CA GLU A 24 7.77 2.42 6.54
C GLU A 24 7.06 2.61 5.20
N ALA A 25 7.38 1.78 4.22
CA ALA A 25 6.73 1.84 2.92
C ALA A 25 5.25 1.50 3.03
N ILE A 26 4.92 0.47 3.78
CA ILE A 26 3.52 0.08 4.00
C ILE A 26 2.75 1.21 4.68
N GLN A 27 3.36 1.81 5.70
CA GLN A 27 2.73 2.92 6.42
C GLN A 27 2.47 4.12 5.49
N TYR A 28 3.41 4.39 4.60
CA TYR A 28 3.25 5.46 3.62
C TYR A 28 1.98 5.25 2.78
N TYR A 29 1.79 4.04 2.28
CA TYR A 29 0.62 3.76 1.45
C TYR A 29 -0.66 3.71 2.27
N GLU A 30 -0.62 3.25 3.49
CA GLU A 30 -1.78 3.29 4.37
C GLU A 30 -2.24 4.73 4.61
N ASP A 31 -1.30 5.62 4.87
CA ASP A 31 -1.60 7.04 5.05
C ASP A 31 -2.15 7.64 3.77
N TYR A 32 -1.60 7.26 2.63
CA TYR A 32 -2.06 7.73 1.35
C TYR A 32 -3.53 7.34 1.12
N PHE A 33 -3.87 6.09 1.38
CA PHE A 33 -5.24 5.63 1.23
C PHE A 33 -6.20 6.31 2.20
N ALA A 34 -5.76 6.53 3.42
CA ALA A 34 -6.58 7.20 4.42
C ALA A 34 -6.89 8.63 4.02
N ASP A 35 -5.89 9.31 3.45
CA ASP A 35 -6.04 10.69 3.01
C ASP A 35 -6.93 10.79 1.76
N ALA A 36 -6.74 9.87 0.81
CA ALA A 36 -7.50 9.86 -0.44
C ALA A 36 -8.96 9.45 -0.24
N GLY A 37 -9.22 8.62 0.76
CA GLY A 37 -10.55 8.12 1.05
C GLY A 37 -10.94 6.92 0.21
N PRO A 38 -12.04 6.24 0.58
CA PRO A 38 -12.47 5.02 -0.10
C PRO A 38 -12.80 5.20 -1.57
N GLU A 39 -13.29 6.37 -1.94
CA GLU A 39 -13.67 6.63 -3.33
C GLU A 39 -12.48 6.66 -4.26
N MET A 40 -11.33 7.12 -3.76
CA MET A 40 -10.12 7.23 -4.55
C MET A 40 -9.25 5.98 -4.47
N GLU A 41 -9.55 5.10 -3.54
CA GLU A 41 -8.76 3.91 -3.29
C GLU A 41 -8.61 3.03 -4.53
N GLU A 42 -9.70 2.77 -5.20
CA GLU A 42 -9.71 1.94 -6.40
C GLU A 42 -8.89 2.57 -7.52
N GLN A 43 -9.00 3.88 -7.66
CA GLN A 43 -8.25 4.61 -8.68
C GLN A 43 -6.75 4.56 -8.40
N VAL A 44 -6.35 4.73 -7.16
CA VAL A 44 -4.95 4.67 -6.77
C VAL A 44 -4.37 3.28 -7.08
N ILE A 45 -5.11 2.24 -6.77
CA ILE A 45 -4.69 0.88 -7.03
C ILE A 45 -4.49 0.64 -8.53
N ARG A 46 -5.36 1.19 -9.36
CA ARG A 46 -5.24 1.06 -10.80
C ARG A 46 -4.01 1.77 -11.37
N GLU A 47 -3.67 2.90 -10.82
CA GLU A 47 -2.55 3.71 -11.31
C GLU A 47 -1.20 3.13 -10.93
N LEU A 48 -1.17 2.31 -9.90
CA LEU A 48 0.05 1.68 -9.46
C LEU A 48 0.24 0.33 -10.12
#